data_5ce0bd5d8257179079abef47cf03bfe1
#
_entry.id   5ce0bd5d8257179079abef47cf03bfe1
#
_cell.length_a   1.000
_cell.length_b   1.000
_cell.length_c   1.000
_cell.angle_alpha   90.00
_cell.angle_beta   90.00
_cell.angle_gamma   90.00
#
_symmetry.space_group_name_H-M   'P 1'
#
loop_
_entity.id
_entity.type
_entity.pdbx_description
1 polymer ?
#
loop_
_entity_poly.entity_id
_entity_poly.type
_entity_poly.pdbx_seq_one_letter_code
_entity_poly.pdbx_strand_id
1 'polypeptide(L)'
;KNAFFIFDEQRVVGKGAWVKSFYKITQNNEWILLSATPGDCWTDYIPVFIANGFYRNRTDFNNQHVVYSQFCTKYPKIDRYLNTQRLVRLRERILVDMDFERPTVSHHENVFVDYDKVKYLSICKNRWNLWENKPIETASEFCYLLRKLVNADASRQEKVLDICKGRPRVIIFYNFDYELDILMGLGYGKDTEVAQWNGHKHQPLPEGDRWAYLVQYNAGAEGWNCIKTDTIIFYSQNYSYKIMEQASGRIDRLNT
;
A
#
# COMPACT_ATOMS: atom_id res chain seq x y z
N LYS A 1 9.38 32.17 -11.59
CA LYS A 1 10.16 32.73 -10.45
C LYS A 1 9.20 33.52 -9.58
N ASN A 2 9.25 33.30 -8.28
CA ASN A 2 8.34 33.84 -7.27
C ASN A 2 6.89 33.31 -7.38
N ALA A 3 6.72 32.04 -7.62
CA ALA A 3 5.44 31.36 -7.54
C ALA A 3 5.32 30.59 -6.23
N PHE A 4 4.11 30.38 -5.76
CA PHE A 4 3.79 29.48 -4.67
C PHE A 4 3.30 28.16 -5.24
N PHE A 5 3.95 27.05 -4.87
CA PHE A 5 3.61 25.71 -5.36
C PHE A 5 2.91 24.91 -4.27
N ILE A 6 1.75 24.35 -4.61
CA ILE A 6 1.02 23.39 -3.78
C ILE A 6 1.19 22.01 -4.45
N PHE A 7 1.84 21.09 -3.75
CA PHE A 7 1.98 19.69 -4.18
C PHE A 7 0.94 18.87 -3.41
N ASP A 8 -0.19 18.61 -4.06
CA ASP A 8 -1.30 17.87 -3.46
C ASP A 8 -1.13 16.35 -3.66
N GLU A 9 -1.37 15.60 -2.61
CA GLU A 9 -1.19 14.12 -2.53
C GLU A 9 0.20 13.63 -3.01
N GLN A 10 1.19 14.52 -3.07
CA GLN A 10 2.50 14.20 -3.59
C GLN A 10 3.43 13.68 -2.52
N ARG A 11 4.04 12.55 -2.82
CA ARG A 11 5.13 11.98 -2.04
C ARG A 11 6.44 12.12 -2.81
N VAL A 12 7.27 13.05 -2.40
CA VAL A 12 8.57 13.28 -3.03
C VAL A 12 9.61 12.36 -2.40
N VAL A 13 9.77 11.17 -2.95
CA VAL A 13 10.68 10.13 -2.43
C VAL A 13 11.63 9.60 -3.50
N GLY A 14 12.72 8.96 -3.08
CA GLY A 14 13.65 8.30 -3.98
C GLY A 14 14.66 9.24 -4.65
N LYS A 15 15.06 8.95 -5.91
CA LYS A 15 16.11 9.63 -6.67
C LYS A 15 15.70 9.97 -8.11
N GLY A 16 14.45 9.74 -8.46
CA GLY A 16 13.94 9.85 -9.82
C GLY A 16 13.91 11.27 -10.39
N ALA A 17 13.46 11.39 -11.62
CA ALA A 17 13.32 12.69 -12.32
C ALA A 17 12.43 13.67 -11.56
N TRP A 18 11.37 13.16 -10.92
CA TRP A 18 10.47 13.96 -10.10
C TRP A 18 11.19 14.68 -8.95
N VAL A 19 12.04 13.96 -8.19
CA VAL A 19 12.81 14.57 -7.10
C VAL A 19 13.76 15.66 -7.61
N LYS A 20 14.38 15.43 -8.78
CA LYS A 20 15.23 16.45 -9.43
C LYS A 20 14.45 17.69 -9.82
N SER A 21 13.23 17.50 -10.34
CA SER A 21 12.32 18.62 -10.66
C SER A 21 11.86 19.35 -9.41
N PHE A 22 11.52 18.63 -8.36
CA PHE A 22 11.17 19.19 -7.06
C PHE A 22 12.28 20.10 -6.52
N TYR A 23 13.55 19.66 -6.53
CA TYR A 23 14.66 20.51 -6.10
C TYR A 23 14.80 21.78 -6.93
N LYS A 24 14.59 21.72 -8.26
CA LYS A 24 14.64 22.91 -9.11
C LYS A 24 13.52 23.89 -8.80
N ILE A 25 12.33 23.40 -8.48
CA ILE A 25 11.18 24.21 -8.13
C ILE A 25 11.40 24.88 -6.78
N THR A 26 11.81 24.12 -5.76
CA THR A 26 11.90 24.59 -4.37
C THR A 26 13.06 25.55 -4.12
N GLN A 27 14.07 25.59 -4.99
CA GLN A 27 15.22 26.52 -4.87
C GLN A 27 14.85 28.01 -4.97
N ASN A 28 13.81 28.35 -5.76
CA ASN A 28 13.50 29.72 -6.09
C ASN A 28 12.02 30.06 -5.92
N ASN A 29 11.26 29.23 -5.26
CA ASN A 29 9.83 29.41 -5.06
C ASN A 29 9.43 28.98 -3.66
N GLU A 30 8.36 29.55 -3.17
CA GLU A 30 7.68 29.05 -1.97
C GLU A 30 6.87 27.81 -2.30
N TRP A 31 6.72 26.90 -1.35
CA TRP A 31 6.03 25.66 -1.60
C TRP A 31 5.47 25.03 -0.33
N ILE A 32 4.43 24.23 -0.52
CA ILE A 32 3.84 23.35 0.50
C ILE A 32 3.58 21.97 -0.09
N LEU A 33 3.77 20.93 0.70
CA LEU A 33 3.44 19.54 0.41
C LEU A 33 2.24 19.13 1.26
N LEU A 34 1.18 18.69 0.62
CA LEU A 34 0.01 18.13 1.28
C LEU A 34 0.05 16.61 1.12
N SER A 35 0.03 15.87 2.21
CA SER A 35 0.03 14.41 2.20
C SER A 35 -0.48 13.84 3.51
N ALA A 36 -1.39 12.90 3.46
CA ALA A 36 -1.80 12.11 4.62
C ALA A 36 -0.71 11.12 5.07
N THR A 37 0.24 10.78 4.18
CA THR A 37 1.30 9.79 4.43
C THR A 37 2.64 10.30 3.91
N PRO A 38 3.29 11.24 4.60
CA PRO A 38 4.49 11.92 4.09
C PRO A 38 5.71 11.02 3.92
N GLY A 39 5.81 9.91 4.62
CA GLY A 39 6.89 8.94 4.48
C GLY A 39 6.74 7.72 5.39
N ASP A 40 7.20 6.53 4.93
CA ASP A 40 7.19 5.28 5.70
C ASP A 40 8.52 5.07 6.44
N CYS A 41 9.60 5.67 5.95
CA CYS A 41 10.93 5.56 6.54
C CYS A 41 11.70 6.88 6.42
N TRP A 42 12.78 7.03 7.20
CA TRP A 42 13.54 8.27 7.24
C TRP A 42 14.17 8.67 5.90
N THR A 43 14.49 7.72 5.05
CA THR A 43 15.00 8.02 3.70
C THR A 43 13.95 8.65 2.78
N ASP A 44 12.68 8.54 3.09
CA ASP A 44 11.60 9.17 2.33
C ASP A 44 11.56 10.68 2.55
N TYR A 45 12.00 11.14 3.73
CA TYR A 45 12.08 12.57 4.05
C TYR A 45 13.30 13.28 3.46
N ILE A 46 14.28 12.54 2.90
CA ILE A 46 15.53 13.15 2.39
C ILE A 46 15.27 14.30 1.41
N PRO A 47 14.38 14.17 0.41
CA PRO A 47 14.16 15.28 -0.53
C PRO A 47 13.63 16.53 0.16
N VAL A 48 12.70 16.38 1.09
CA VAL A 48 12.11 17.48 1.83
C VAL A 48 13.13 18.11 2.79
N PHE A 49 13.94 17.30 3.45
CA PHE A 49 15.02 17.79 4.32
C PHE A 49 16.09 18.56 3.54
N ILE A 50 16.44 18.14 2.34
CA ILE A 50 17.37 18.87 1.46
C ILE A 50 16.73 20.17 0.99
N ALA A 51 15.48 20.16 0.57
CA ALA A 51 14.78 21.36 0.13
C ALA A 51 14.64 22.41 1.23
N ASN A 52 14.58 22.00 2.51
CA ASN A 52 14.62 22.88 3.68
C ASN A 52 16.05 23.23 4.16
N GLY A 53 17.09 22.81 3.44
CA GLY A 53 18.47 23.16 3.76
C GLY A 53 19.08 22.43 4.97
N PHE A 54 18.45 21.35 5.46
CA PHE A 54 18.97 20.59 6.62
C PHE A 54 20.16 19.72 6.25
N TYR A 55 20.24 19.29 5.01
CA TYR A 55 21.34 18.50 4.44
C TYR A 55 21.71 19.03 3.06
N ARG A 56 22.99 18.95 2.72
CA ARG A 56 23.49 19.38 1.40
C ARG A 56 23.00 18.48 0.26
N ASN A 57 22.94 17.18 0.53
CA ASN A 57 22.54 16.15 -0.44
C ASN A 57 22.26 14.84 0.29
N ARG A 58 21.82 13.82 -0.46
CA ARG A 58 21.53 12.48 0.06
C ARG A 58 22.73 11.80 0.72
N THR A 59 23.93 11.99 0.19
CA THR A 59 25.17 11.40 0.76
C THR A 59 25.45 11.98 2.14
N ASP A 60 25.27 13.28 2.30
CA ASP A 60 25.42 13.95 3.59
C ASP A 60 24.44 13.37 4.64
N PHE A 61 23.17 13.20 4.29
CA PHE A 61 22.19 12.53 5.15
C PHE A 61 22.62 11.10 5.48
N ASN A 62 22.98 10.31 4.46
CA ASN A 62 23.32 8.89 4.64
C ASN A 62 24.53 8.72 5.57
N ASN A 63 25.56 9.54 5.42
CA ASN A 63 26.76 9.49 6.27
C ASN A 63 26.47 9.79 7.74
N GLN A 64 25.44 10.59 8.02
CA GLN A 64 25.07 10.96 9.38
C GLN A 64 24.08 9.99 10.03
N HIS A 65 23.25 9.32 9.22
CA HIS A 65 22.08 8.63 9.74
C HIS A 65 21.90 7.18 9.29
N VAL A 66 22.57 6.71 8.24
CA VAL A 66 22.28 5.38 7.68
C VAL A 66 23.42 4.41 7.94
N VAL A 67 23.08 3.27 8.56
CA VAL A 67 23.96 2.10 8.65
C VAL A 67 23.45 1.05 7.68
N TYR A 68 24.35 0.60 6.80
CA TYR A 68 24.04 -0.45 5.84
C TYR A 68 24.42 -1.82 6.38
N SER A 69 23.61 -2.82 6.05
CA SER A 69 23.86 -4.22 6.39
C SER A 69 25.15 -4.72 5.73
N GLN A 70 25.99 -5.37 6.51
CA GLN A 70 27.23 -5.98 6.03
C GLN A 70 26.97 -7.29 5.27
N PHE A 71 25.78 -7.89 5.42
CA PHE A 71 25.42 -9.17 4.81
C PHE A 71 24.92 -9.05 3.36
N CYS A 72 24.61 -7.86 2.88
CA CYS A 72 24.11 -7.60 1.53
C CYS A 72 25.08 -6.70 0.76
N THR A 73 26.04 -7.29 0.06
CA THR A 73 27.07 -6.54 -0.68
C THR A 73 26.60 -6.08 -2.07
N LYS A 74 25.74 -6.85 -2.73
CA LYS A 74 25.27 -6.56 -4.10
C LYS A 74 24.23 -5.44 -4.16
N TYR A 75 23.36 -5.36 -3.15
CA TYR A 75 22.34 -4.31 -3.01
C TYR A 75 22.38 -3.79 -1.57
N PRO A 76 22.92 -2.59 -1.32
CA PRO A 76 23.00 -2.03 0.03
C PRO A 76 21.61 -1.95 0.68
N LYS A 77 21.38 -2.75 1.71
CA LYS A 77 20.17 -2.74 2.52
C LYS A 77 20.43 -1.94 3.79
N ILE A 78 19.56 -1.02 4.13
CA ILE A 78 19.64 -0.27 5.38
C ILE A 78 19.37 -1.25 6.54
N ASP A 79 20.31 -1.31 7.49
CA ASP A 79 20.19 -2.07 8.72
C ASP A 79 19.44 -1.25 9.78
N ARG A 80 19.93 -0.04 10.04
CA ARG A 80 19.34 0.87 11.04
C ARG A 80 19.64 2.33 10.74
N TYR A 81 18.92 3.20 11.44
CA TYR A 81 19.19 4.63 11.44
C TYR A 81 19.85 5.08 12.74
N LEU A 82 20.81 6.02 12.62
CA LEU A 82 21.49 6.69 13.73
C LEU A 82 20.87 8.07 13.99
N ASN A 83 21.02 8.57 15.23
CA ASN A 83 20.59 9.91 15.61
C ASN A 83 19.11 10.20 15.29
N THR A 84 18.24 9.23 15.46
CA THR A 84 16.81 9.32 15.10
C THR A 84 16.08 10.44 15.82
N GLN A 85 16.47 10.80 17.06
CA GLN A 85 15.91 11.95 17.77
C GLN A 85 16.12 13.27 17.01
N ARG A 86 17.27 13.44 16.34
CA ARG A 86 17.51 14.61 15.49
C ARG A 86 16.55 14.60 14.30
N LEU A 87 16.31 13.45 13.67
CA LEU A 87 15.39 13.31 12.55
C LEU A 87 13.95 13.63 12.96
N VAL A 88 13.53 13.17 14.15
CA VAL A 88 12.22 13.53 14.72
C VAL A 88 12.08 15.05 14.87
N ARG A 89 13.04 15.72 15.50
CA ARG A 89 13.01 17.18 15.67
C ARG A 89 13.01 17.94 14.33
N LEU A 90 13.74 17.46 13.34
CA LEU A 90 13.73 18.08 12.00
C LEU A 90 12.38 17.90 11.32
N ARG A 91 11.76 16.74 11.45
CA ARG A 91 10.41 16.48 10.94
C ARG A 91 9.38 17.40 11.61
N GLU A 92 9.40 17.50 12.94
CA GLU A 92 8.50 18.37 13.71
C GLU A 92 8.60 19.85 13.35
N ARG A 93 9.76 20.29 12.85
CA ARG A 93 9.94 21.69 12.38
C ARG A 93 9.27 22.00 11.05
N ILE A 94 8.99 20.99 10.24
CA ILE A 94 8.49 21.17 8.86
C ILE A 94 7.14 20.50 8.63
N LEU A 95 6.75 19.56 9.48
CA LEU A 95 5.47 18.89 9.41
C LEU A 95 4.47 19.61 10.32
N VAL A 96 3.38 20.03 9.72
CA VAL A 96 2.22 20.54 10.46
C VAL A 96 1.15 19.45 10.37
N ASP A 97 0.85 18.84 11.49
CA ASP A 97 -0.29 17.94 11.61
C ASP A 97 -1.56 18.81 11.67
N MET A 98 -2.48 18.54 10.78
CA MET A 98 -3.79 19.19 10.80
C MET A 98 -4.69 18.37 11.72
N ASP A 99 -5.19 19.03 12.78
CA ASP A 99 -6.19 18.45 13.67
C ASP A 99 -7.48 18.22 12.86
N PHE A 100 -7.69 16.99 12.43
CA PHE A 100 -8.90 16.57 11.75
C PHE A 100 -9.51 15.40 12.48
N GLU A 101 -10.64 15.64 13.13
CA GLU A 101 -11.47 14.58 13.68
C GLU A 101 -12.27 13.92 12.56
N ARG A 102 -12.04 12.63 12.36
CA ARG A 102 -12.85 11.85 11.40
C ARG A 102 -14.28 11.75 11.94
N PRO A 103 -15.30 12.11 11.14
CA PRO A 103 -16.69 12.01 11.56
C PRO A 103 -17.21 10.55 11.64
N THR A 104 -16.41 9.62 11.16
CA THR A 104 -16.74 8.20 11.05
C THR A 104 -15.90 7.38 12.03
N VAL A 105 -16.47 6.27 12.51
CA VAL A 105 -15.78 5.29 13.36
C VAL A 105 -15.45 4.06 12.52
N SER A 106 -14.16 3.80 12.35
CA SER A 106 -13.68 2.60 11.64
C SER A 106 -13.60 1.41 12.59
N HIS A 107 -14.27 0.32 12.24
CA HIS A 107 -14.15 -0.97 12.92
C HIS A 107 -13.26 -1.90 12.11
N HIS A 108 -12.18 -2.38 12.72
CA HIS A 108 -11.26 -3.33 12.10
C HIS A 108 -11.45 -4.70 12.71
N GLU A 109 -11.74 -5.69 11.85
CA GLU A 109 -11.89 -7.08 12.26
C GLU A 109 -10.85 -7.96 11.55
N ASN A 110 -10.16 -8.81 12.32
CA ASN A 110 -9.26 -9.82 11.79
C ASN A 110 -10.02 -11.13 11.60
N VAL A 111 -10.25 -11.51 10.35
CA VAL A 111 -10.87 -12.79 10.00
C VAL A 111 -9.79 -13.83 9.81
N PHE A 112 -9.75 -14.83 10.69
CA PHE A 112 -8.80 -15.94 10.60
C PHE A 112 -9.27 -16.97 9.58
N VAL A 113 -8.32 -17.46 8.78
CA VAL A 113 -8.51 -18.47 7.74
C VAL A 113 -7.45 -19.56 7.88
N ASP A 114 -7.77 -20.76 7.42
CA ASP A 114 -6.83 -21.87 7.36
C ASP A 114 -5.97 -21.82 6.10
N TYR A 115 -4.99 -22.71 6.04
CA TYR A 115 -4.17 -22.95 4.86
C TYR A 115 -3.51 -24.34 4.95
N ASP A 116 -3.07 -24.88 3.82
CA ASP A 116 -2.38 -26.16 3.77
C ASP A 116 -0.98 -26.07 4.40
N LYS A 117 -0.91 -26.36 5.70
CA LYS A 117 0.34 -26.32 6.49
C LYS A 117 1.39 -27.30 5.98
N VAL A 118 0.97 -28.45 5.44
CA VAL A 118 1.90 -29.47 4.93
C VAL A 118 2.62 -28.94 3.69
N LYS A 119 1.88 -28.42 2.72
CA LYS A 119 2.46 -27.77 1.53
C LYS A 119 3.29 -26.56 1.89
N TYR A 120 2.82 -25.73 2.83
CA TYR A 120 3.58 -24.56 3.30
C TYR A 120 4.94 -24.95 3.84
N LEU A 121 5.00 -25.92 4.76
CA LEU A 121 6.25 -26.41 5.34
C LEU A 121 7.13 -27.12 4.30
N SER A 122 6.53 -27.83 3.33
CA SER A 122 7.26 -28.44 2.22
C SER A 122 7.97 -27.39 1.36
N ILE A 123 7.28 -26.30 0.98
CA ILE A 123 7.90 -25.17 0.25
C ILE A 123 9.04 -24.56 1.07
N CYS A 124 8.82 -24.35 2.37
CA CYS A 124 9.84 -23.78 3.27
C CYS A 124 11.09 -24.65 3.35
N LYS A 125 10.92 -25.99 3.46
CA LYS A 125 12.01 -26.95 3.62
C LYS A 125 12.75 -27.24 2.31
N ASN A 126 11.98 -27.52 1.26
CA ASN A 126 12.52 -28.02 0.01
C ASN A 126 12.90 -26.93 -0.99
N ARG A 127 12.45 -25.69 -0.77
CA ARG A 127 12.65 -24.56 -1.71
C ARG A 127 12.23 -24.91 -3.13
N TRP A 128 11.05 -25.54 -3.26
CA TRP A 128 10.51 -26.06 -4.51
C TRP A 128 9.21 -25.36 -4.89
N ASN A 129 9.13 -24.87 -6.13
CA ASN A 129 7.93 -24.28 -6.70
C ASN A 129 6.97 -25.40 -7.15
N LEU A 130 5.87 -25.57 -6.42
CA LEU A 130 4.88 -26.62 -6.66
C LEU A 130 4.03 -26.39 -7.91
N TRP A 131 3.96 -25.18 -8.43
CA TRP A 131 3.16 -24.83 -9.61
C TRP A 131 3.91 -25.02 -10.92
N GLU A 132 5.22 -24.72 -10.91
CA GLU A 132 6.07 -24.79 -12.10
C GLU A 132 7.02 -25.99 -12.07
N ASN A 133 6.97 -26.78 -11.00
CA ASN A 133 7.81 -27.97 -10.79
C ASN A 133 9.31 -27.71 -10.97
N LYS A 134 9.83 -26.66 -10.33
CA LYS A 134 11.23 -26.25 -10.40
C LYS A 134 11.75 -25.72 -9.04
N PRO A 135 13.09 -25.65 -8.85
CA PRO A 135 13.66 -25.01 -7.66
C PRO A 135 13.28 -23.54 -7.56
N ILE A 136 13.10 -23.04 -6.34
CA ILE A 136 12.91 -21.60 -6.05
C ILE A 136 14.29 -20.92 -6.04
N GLU A 137 14.50 -19.97 -6.93
CA GLU A 137 15.80 -19.34 -7.12
C GLU A 137 15.98 -18.06 -6.28
N THR A 138 14.90 -17.36 -6.00
CA THR A 138 14.97 -16.05 -5.33
C THR A 138 14.12 -15.97 -4.08
N ALA A 139 14.54 -15.10 -3.15
CA ALA A 139 13.73 -14.81 -1.95
C ALA A 139 12.37 -14.16 -2.30
N SER A 140 12.29 -13.37 -3.36
CA SER A 140 11.05 -12.76 -3.81
C SER A 140 10.07 -13.80 -4.32
N GLU A 141 10.53 -14.75 -5.14
CA GLU A 141 9.73 -15.89 -5.60
C GLU A 141 9.23 -16.73 -4.41
N PHE A 142 10.13 -17.03 -3.47
CA PHE A 142 9.77 -17.76 -2.26
C PHE A 142 8.64 -17.10 -1.47
N CYS A 143 8.76 -15.81 -1.17
CA CYS A 143 7.72 -15.07 -0.45
C CYS A 143 6.41 -15.01 -1.26
N TYR A 144 6.49 -14.83 -2.57
CA TYR A 144 5.31 -14.83 -3.46
C TYR A 144 4.57 -16.17 -3.43
N LEU A 145 5.29 -17.29 -3.54
CA LEU A 145 4.69 -18.63 -3.55
C LEU A 145 4.06 -18.99 -2.20
N LEU A 146 4.68 -18.62 -1.09
CA LEU A 146 4.08 -18.78 0.24
C LEU A 146 2.78 -17.97 0.38
N ARG A 147 2.78 -16.73 -0.09
CA ARG A 147 1.55 -15.91 -0.13
C ARG A 147 0.49 -16.53 -1.04
N LYS A 148 0.89 -17.01 -2.23
CA LYS A 148 -0.03 -17.64 -3.18
C LYS A 148 -0.70 -18.87 -2.56
N LEU A 149 0.06 -19.71 -1.85
CA LEU A 149 -0.48 -20.87 -1.15
C LEU A 149 -1.56 -20.47 -0.12
N VAL A 150 -1.24 -19.50 0.73
CA VAL A 150 -2.14 -19.05 1.81
C VAL A 150 -3.35 -18.30 1.27
N ASN A 151 -3.16 -17.44 0.28
CA ASN A 151 -4.24 -16.60 -0.25
C ASN A 151 -5.17 -17.36 -1.20
N ALA A 152 -4.72 -18.47 -1.79
CA ALA A 152 -5.55 -19.32 -2.66
C ALA A 152 -6.33 -20.39 -1.91
N ASP A 153 -6.22 -20.47 -0.59
CA ASP A 153 -6.91 -21.47 0.21
C ASP A 153 -8.44 -21.30 0.17
N ALA A 154 -9.16 -22.41 0.13
CA ALA A 154 -10.63 -22.41 0.06
C ALA A 154 -11.28 -21.74 1.26
N SER A 155 -10.70 -21.89 2.46
CA SER A 155 -11.22 -21.27 3.69
C SER A 155 -11.30 -19.75 3.60
N ARG A 156 -10.34 -19.11 2.91
CA ARG A 156 -10.36 -17.67 2.64
C ARG A 156 -11.49 -17.27 1.69
N GLN A 157 -11.70 -18.07 0.65
CA GLN A 157 -12.76 -17.87 -0.32
C GLN A 157 -14.15 -17.97 0.33
N GLU A 158 -14.35 -18.98 1.19
CA GLU A 158 -15.57 -19.17 1.97
C GLU A 158 -15.86 -17.98 2.88
N LYS A 159 -14.84 -17.46 3.58
CA LYS A 159 -14.99 -16.28 4.45
C LYS A 159 -15.36 -15.02 3.67
N VAL A 160 -14.79 -14.80 2.50
CA VAL A 160 -15.18 -13.68 1.62
C VAL A 160 -16.67 -13.80 1.25
N LEU A 161 -17.10 -14.99 0.82
CA LEU A 161 -18.51 -15.22 0.47
C LEU A 161 -19.44 -15.02 1.65
N ASP A 162 -19.07 -15.48 2.85
CA ASP A 162 -19.88 -15.31 4.06
C ASP A 162 -20.06 -13.82 4.41
N ILE A 163 -19.00 -13.01 4.31
CA ILE A 163 -19.09 -11.56 4.50
C ILE A 163 -20.00 -10.93 3.44
N CYS A 164 -19.82 -11.30 2.17
CA CYS A 164 -20.65 -10.78 1.06
C CYS A 164 -22.12 -11.18 1.14
N LYS A 165 -22.48 -12.32 1.78
CA LYS A 165 -23.88 -12.67 2.07
C LYS A 165 -24.50 -11.70 3.07
N GLY A 166 -23.77 -11.34 4.11
CA GLY A 166 -24.23 -10.44 5.17
C GLY A 166 -24.18 -8.96 4.80
N ARG A 167 -23.44 -8.58 3.77
CA ARG A 167 -23.21 -7.20 3.32
C ARG A 167 -23.60 -7.07 1.85
N PRO A 168 -24.55 -6.21 1.49
CA PRO A 168 -25.02 -6.13 0.11
C PRO A 168 -24.00 -5.50 -0.85
N ARG A 169 -23.15 -4.62 -0.36
CA ARG A 169 -22.18 -3.86 -1.15
C ARG A 169 -20.83 -3.94 -0.50
N VAL A 170 -19.83 -4.47 -1.20
CA VAL A 170 -18.50 -4.70 -0.64
C VAL A 170 -17.42 -4.31 -1.63
N ILE A 171 -16.40 -3.58 -1.16
CA ILE A 171 -15.16 -3.37 -1.88
C ILE A 171 -14.16 -4.43 -1.42
N ILE A 172 -13.49 -5.11 -2.36
CA ILE A 172 -12.50 -6.13 -2.05
C ILE A 172 -11.17 -5.72 -2.64
N PHE A 173 -10.21 -5.35 -1.79
CA PHE A 173 -8.86 -5.02 -2.22
C PHE A 173 -7.98 -6.26 -2.32
N TYR A 174 -7.20 -6.34 -3.40
CA TYR A 174 -6.28 -7.45 -3.68
C TYR A 174 -4.94 -6.94 -4.25
N ASN A 175 -3.90 -7.79 -4.23
CA ASN A 175 -2.56 -7.43 -4.72
C ASN A 175 -2.23 -8.04 -6.10
N PHE A 176 -2.54 -9.32 -6.33
CA PHE A 176 -2.02 -10.11 -7.43
C PHE A 176 -3.12 -10.59 -8.38
N ASP A 177 -2.77 -10.79 -9.64
CA ASP A 177 -3.73 -11.23 -10.67
C ASP A 177 -4.35 -12.60 -10.34
N TYR A 178 -3.59 -13.55 -9.76
CA TYR A 178 -4.16 -14.82 -9.30
C TYR A 178 -5.25 -14.63 -8.21
N GLU A 179 -5.15 -13.59 -7.39
CA GLU A 179 -6.20 -13.25 -6.42
C GLU A 179 -7.46 -12.72 -7.13
N LEU A 180 -7.26 -11.93 -8.18
CA LEU A 180 -8.38 -11.49 -9.03
C LEU A 180 -9.08 -12.68 -9.69
N ASP A 181 -8.32 -13.62 -10.26
CA ASP A 181 -8.88 -14.81 -10.89
C ASP A 181 -9.73 -15.62 -9.91
N ILE A 182 -9.23 -15.80 -8.69
CA ILE A 182 -9.97 -16.47 -7.61
C ILE A 182 -11.25 -15.69 -7.28
N LEU A 183 -11.13 -14.39 -7.02
CA LEU A 183 -12.26 -13.54 -6.66
C LEU A 183 -13.33 -13.46 -7.75
N MET A 184 -12.93 -13.39 -9.03
CA MET A 184 -13.86 -13.41 -10.16
C MET A 184 -14.56 -14.77 -10.32
N GLY A 185 -13.92 -15.86 -9.90
CA GLY A 185 -14.49 -17.21 -9.92
C GLY A 185 -15.43 -17.55 -8.76
N LEU A 186 -15.56 -16.65 -7.76
CA LEU A 186 -16.44 -16.89 -6.62
C LEU A 186 -17.93 -16.79 -6.98
N GLY A 187 -18.73 -17.64 -6.36
CA GLY A 187 -20.19 -17.64 -6.52
C GLY A 187 -20.88 -16.63 -5.58
N TYR A 188 -20.82 -15.35 -5.88
CA TYR A 188 -21.45 -14.29 -5.06
C TYR A 188 -22.98 -14.33 -5.00
N GLY A 189 -23.63 -15.12 -5.85
CA GLY A 189 -25.08 -15.18 -6.00
C GLY A 189 -25.58 -14.52 -7.31
N LYS A 190 -26.77 -14.94 -7.77
CA LYS A 190 -27.30 -14.52 -9.08
C LYS A 190 -27.59 -13.03 -9.19
N ASP A 191 -27.91 -12.39 -8.06
CA ASP A 191 -28.30 -10.98 -8.02
C ASP A 191 -27.13 -10.04 -7.63
N THR A 192 -25.92 -10.58 -7.56
CA THR A 192 -24.74 -9.79 -7.20
C THR A 192 -23.94 -9.41 -8.44
N GLU A 193 -23.85 -8.11 -8.71
CA GLU A 193 -22.99 -7.56 -9.77
C GLU A 193 -21.54 -7.59 -9.33
N VAL A 194 -20.63 -8.08 -10.20
CA VAL A 194 -19.20 -8.08 -9.92
C VAL A 194 -18.49 -7.22 -10.94
N ALA A 195 -17.76 -6.21 -10.49
CA ALA A 195 -16.97 -5.32 -11.32
C ALA A 195 -15.56 -5.18 -10.78
N GLN A 196 -14.63 -4.69 -11.61
CA GLN A 196 -13.22 -4.64 -11.26
C GLN A 196 -12.55 -3.32 -11.66
N TRP A 197 -11.57 -2.92 -10.85
CA TRP A 197 -10.68 -1.80 -11.11
C TRP A 197 -9.22 -2.22 -10.89
N ASN A 198 -8.45 -2.27 -11.97
CA ASN A 198 -7.05 -2.67 -11.95
C ASN A 198 -6.26 -1.96 -13.05
N GLY A 199 -4.98 -2.27 -13.21
CA GLY A 199 -4.12 -1.65 -14.22
C GLY A 199 -4.54 -1.87 -15.68
N HIS A 200 -5.45 -2.82 -15.94
CA HIS A 200 -5.90 -3.17 -17.29
C HIS A 200 -7.37 -2.82 -17.55
N LYS A 201 -8.19 -2.80 -16.52
CA LYS A 201 -9.64 -2.62 -16.64
C LYS A 201 -10.16 -1.69 -15.55
N HIS A 202 -10.84 -0.65 -15.97
CA HIS A 202 -11.42 0.39 -15.11
C HIS A 202 -12.95 0.40 -15.30
N GLN A 203 -13.65 -0.55 -14.67
CA GLN A 203 -15.10 -0.54 -14.69
C GLN A 203 -15.64 0.49 -13.68
N PRO A 204 -16.75 1.17 -13.98
CA PRO A 204 -17.40 2.03 -13.01
C PRO A 204 -17.88 1.24 -11.80
N LEU A 205 -18.08 1.94 -10.69
CA LEU A 205 -18.68 1.35 -9.51
C LEU A 205 -20.12 0.89 -9.83
N PRO A 206 -20.51 -0.35 -9.48
CA PRO A 206 -21.85 -0.85 -9.74
C PRO A 206 -22.93 0.02 -9.09
N GLU A 207 -24.10 0.11 -9.72
CA GLU A 207 -25.24 0.90 -9.25
C GLU A 207 -26.30 0.07 -8.58
N GLY A 208 -26.27 -1.25 -8.74
CA GLY A 208 -27.22 -2.20 -8.19
C GLY A 208 -27.28 -2.23 -6.67
N ASP A 209 -28.27 -2.96 -6.15
CA ASP A 209 -28.44 -3.11 -4.70
C ASP A 209 -27.42 -4.05 -4.07
N ARG A 210 -26.92 -5.01 -4.84
CA ARG A 210 -25.89 -5.96 -4.38
C ARG A 210 -24.72 -6.02 -5.35
N TRP A 211 -23.53 -5.82 -4.83
CA TRP A 211 -22.32 -5.90 -5.65
C TRP A 211 -21.03 -6.19 -4.85
N ALA A 212 -20.07 -6.78 -5.54
CA ALA A 212 -18.67 -6.89 -5.12
C ALA A 212 -17.77 -6.13 -6.09
N TYR A 213 -17.04 -5.15 -5.59
CA TYR A 213 -16.12 -4.34 -6.40
C TYR A 213 -14.68 -4.72 -6.10
N LEU A 214 -14.02 -5.35 -7.06
CA LEU A 214 -12.68 -5.91 -6.92
C LEU A 214 -11.64 -4.85 -7.32
N VAL A 215 -10.83 -4.41 -6.40
CA VAL A 215 -9.92 -3.29 -6.59
C VAL A 215 -8.46 -3.71 -6.34
N GLN A 216 -7.62 -3.57 -7.36
CA GLN A 216 -6.19 -3.78 -7.18
C GLN A 216 -5.57 -2.59 -6.45
N TYR A 217 -4.80 -2.85 -5.39
CA TYR A 217 -4.23 -1.78 -4.56
C TYR A 217 -3.47 -0.73 -5.35
N ASN A 218 -2.60 -1.14 -6.28
CA ASN A 218 -1.77 -0.21 -7.03
C ASN A 218 -2.54 0.69 -8.00
N ALA A 219 -3.73 0.26 -8.43
CA ALA A 219 -4.57 1.00 -9.37
C ALA A 219 -5.68 1.79 -8.68
N GLY A 220 -6.14 1.35 -7.51
CA GLY A 220 -7.35 1.85 -6.89
C GLY A 220 -7.21 2.34 -5.45
N ALA A 221 -6.00 2.35 -4.87
CA ALA A 221 -5.81 2.96 -3.57
C ALA A 221 -5.86 4.51 -3.62
N GLU A 222 -5.68 5.10 -4.78
CA GLU A 222 -5.69 6.56 -4.99
C GLU A 222 -6.78 6.98 -6.00
N GLY A 223 -7.28 8.20 -5.88
CA GLY A 223 -8.02 8.89 -6.94
C GLY A 223 -9.53 8.65 -7.07
N TRP A 224 -10.18 7.84 -6.22
CA TRP A 224 -11.65 7.67 -6.22
C TRP A 224 -12.23 7.50 -4.81
N ASN A 225 -13.52 7.64 -4.68
CA ASN A 225 -14.24 7.51 -3.42
C ASN A 225 -15.50 6.64 -3.60
N CYS A 226 -15.90 5.97 -2.56
CA CYS A 226 -17.15 5.25 -2.53
C CYS A 226 -17.93 5.58 -1.26
N ILE A 227 -19.09 6.19 -1.44
CA ILE A 227 -20.03 6.47 -0.36
C ILE A 227 -21.24 5.50 -0.37
N LYS A 228 -21.19 4.49 -1.26
CA LYS A 228 -22.29 3.53 -1.44
C LYS A 228 -22.16 2.26 -0.59
N THR A 229 -21.03 2.11 0.13
CA THR A 229 -20.80 0.98 1.04
C THR A 229 -20.04 1.43 2.28
N ASP A 230 -20.24 0.70 3.36
CA ASP A 230 -19.57 0.80 4.64
C ASP A 230 -18.54 -0.33 4.86
N THR A 231 -18.35 -1.21 3.89
CA THR A 231 -17.57 -2.44 4.08
C THR A 231 -16.45 -2.58 3.06
N ILE A 232 -15.23 -2.75 3.58
CA ILE A 232 -14.06 -3.13 2.79
C ILE A 232 -13.54 -4.48 3.28
N ILE A 233 -13.21 -5.35 2.35
CA ILE A 233 -12.43 -6.58 2.61
C ILE A 233 -11.02 -6.39 2.06
N PHE A 234 -10.04 -6.53 2.91
CA PHE A 234 -8.64 -6.67 2.50
C PHE A 234 -8.35 -8.17 2.30
N TYR A 235 -8.54 -8.66 1.07
CA TYR A 235 -8.33 -10.06 0.73
C TYR A 235 -6.92 -10.52 1.04
N SER A 236 -5.94 -9.68 0.74
CA SER A 236 -4.57 -9.81 1.20
C SER A 236 -4.03 -8.43 1.58
N GLN A 237 -3.18 -8.35 2.58
CA GLN A 237 -2.60 -7.07 3.01
C GLN A 237 -1.51 -6.61 2.04
N ASN A 238 -1.43 -5.29 1.81
CA ASN A 238 -0.28 -4.68 1.14
C ASN A 238 0.81 -4.35 2.17
N TYR A 239 2.08 -4.39 1.76
CA TYR A 239 3.21 -4.08 2.65
C TYR A 239 3.43 -2.58 2.84
N SER A 240 2.82 -1.72 2.03
CA SER A 240 2.90 -0.28 2.17
C SER A 240 1.81 0.24 3.10
N TYR A 241 2.23 0.85 4.20
CA TYR A 241 1.31 1.53 5.12
C TYR A 241 0.49 2.59 4.39
N LYS A 242 1.14 3.39 3.55
CA LYS A 242 0.46 4.40 2.72
C LYS A 242 -0.72 3.81 1.94
N ILE A 243 -0.47 2.72 1.21
CA ILE A 243 -1.49 2.09 0.37
C ILE A 243 -2.64 1.55 1.22
N MET A 244 -2.35 0.95 2.38
CA MET A 244 -3.37 0.44 3.29
C MET A 244 -4.23 1.57 3.86
N GLU A 245 -3.62 2.67 4.30
CA GLU A 245 -4.34 3.84 4.80
C GLU A 245 -5.22 4.48 3.72
N GLN A 246 -4.69 4.65 2.53
CA GLN A 246 -5.46 5.19 1.41
C GLN A 246 -6.61 4.28 0.97
N ALA A 247 -6.40 2.96 0.99
CA ALA A 247 -7.46 2.00 0.67
C ALA A 247 -8.56 2.01 1.74
N SER A 248 -8.22 2.05 3.03
CA SER A 248 -9.21 2.14 4.10
C SER A 248 -10.02 3.44 4.07
N GLY A 249 -9.39 4.54 3.69
CA GLY A 249 -10.07 5.83 3.55
C GLY A 249 -11.01 5.97 2.34
N ARG A 250 -11.20 4.92 1.52
CA ARG A 250 -12.08 5.02 0.32
C ARG A 250 -13.57 5.10 0.65
N ILE A 251 -13.99 4.60 1.79
CA ILE A 251 -15.38 4.65 2.28
C ILE A 251 -15.56 5.66 3.41
N ASP A 252 -14.49 6.26 3.90
CA ASP A 252 -14.47 7.22 5.01
C ASP A 252 -14.54 8.64 4.47
N ARG A 253 -15.74 9.20 4.36
CA ARG A 253 -15.98 10.54 3.80
C ARG A 253 -17.03 11.31 4.59
N LEU A 254 -16.93 12.66 4.53
CA LEU A 254 -17.78 13.60 5.26
C LEU A 254 -19.30 13.49 4.97
N ASN A 255 -19.70 12.78 3.92
CA ASN A 255 -21.09 12.69 3.46
C ASN A 255 -21.65 11.25 3.48
N THR A 256 -21.06 10.36 4.26
CA THR A 256 -21.59 9.00 4.48
C THR A 256 -22.40 8.93 5.76
#